data_23b45367d75ebc7ec8d4ff3436209ef6
#
_entry.id   23b45367d75ebc7ec8d4ff3436209ef6
#
_cell.length_a   1.000
_cell.length_b   1.000
_cell.length_c   1.000
_cell.angle_alpha   90.00
_cell.angle_beta   90.00
_cell.angle_gamma   90.00
#
_symmetry.space_group_name_H-M   'P 1'
#
loop_
_entity.id
_entity.type
_entity.pdbx_description
1 polymer ?
#
loop_
_entity_poly.entity_id
_entity_poly.type
_entity_poly.pdbx_seq_one_letter_code
_entity_poly.pdbx_strand_id
1 'polypeptide(L)'
;VKEEEVLSNLLKRVGLKLTELRKQKGYTSHEDFAFDHDIPRVQYWRIEKGRTNVTMKSLVRLLAIHKLTVEEFFSALHKESRRQ
;
A
#
# COMPACT_ATOMS: atom_id res chain seq x y z
N VAL A 1 23.28 8.05 0.40
CA VAL A 1 22.09 7.29 0.83
C VAL A 1 22.04 5.95 0.11
N LYS A 2 21.91 4.88 0.82
CA LYS A 2 21.84 3.55 0.23
C LYS A 2 20.46 3.33 -0.40
N GLU A 3 20.46 2.92 -1.65
CA GLU A 3 19.23 2.68 -2.41
C GLU A 3 18.33 1.66 -1.70
N GLU A 4 18.92 0.64 -1.10
CA GLU A 4 18.18 -0.40 -0.39
C GLU A 4 17.40 0.15 0.79
N GLU A 5 17.99 1.09 1.52
CA GLU A 5 17.30 1.73 2.65
C GLU A 5 16.15 2.61 2.18
N VAL A 6 16.38 3.36 1.10
CA VAL A 6 15.34 4.21 0.53
C VAL A 6 14.16 3.35 0.08
N LEU A 7 14.43 2.26 -0.63
CA LEU A 7 13.39 1.36 -1.11
C LEU A 7 12.65 0.71 0.06
N SER A 8 13.37 0.20 1.04
CA SER A 8 12.79 -0.46 2.21
C SER A 8 11.85 0.50 2.95
N ASN A 9 12.30 1.72 3.19
CA ASN A 9 11.48 2.73 3.87
C ASN A 9 10.25 3.09 3.05
N LEU A 10 10.40 3.23 1.74
CA LEU A 10 9.28 3.54 0.85
C LEU A 10 8.25 2.42 0.88
N LEU A 11 8.69 1.16 0.79
CA LEU A 11 7.76 0.02 0.80
C LEU A 11 6.98 -0.05 2.11
N LYS A 12 7.61 0.26 3.24
CA LYS A 12 6.93 0.30 4.53
C LYS A 12 5.87 1.40 4.56
N ARG A 13 6.20 2.57 4.04
CA ARG A 13 5.26 3.70 3.99
C ARG A 13 4.08 3.39 3.08
N VAL A 14 4.35 2.79 1.91
CA VAL A 14 3.30 2.36 0.99
C VAL A 14 2.38 1.35 1.67
N GLY A 15 2.97 0.36 2.34
CA GLY A 15 2.21 -0.67 3.04
C GLY A 15 1.33 -0.10 4.14
N LEU A 16 1.86 0.83 4.94
CA LEU A 16 1.09 1.48 6.00
C LEU A 16 -0.08 2.28 5.43
N LYS A 17 0.13 2.98 4.33
CA LYS A 17 -0.94 3.74 3.70
C LYS A 17 -2.03 2.84 3.14
N LEU A 18 -1.64 1.73 2.52
CA LEU A 18 -2.60 0.75 2.01
C LEU A 18 -3.41 0.13 3.15
N THR A 19 -2.75 -0.16 4.29
CA THR A 19 -3.43 -0.65 5.49
C THR A 19 -4.48 0.35 5.97
N GLU A 20 -4.11 1.62 6.02
CA GLU A 20 -5.00 2.69 6.43
C GLU A 20 -6.20 2.81 5.50
N LEU A 21 -5.95 2.77 4.19
CA LEU A 21 -7.01 2.84 3.19
C LEU A 21 -7.98 1.66 3.31
N ARG A 22 -7.44 0.46 3.56
CA ARG A 22 -8.25 -0.72 3.77
C ARG A 22 -9.19 -0.54 4.97
N LYS A 23 -8.66 -0.04 6.08
CA LYS A 23 -9.45 0.18 7.28
C LYS A 23 -10.51 1.25 7.07
N GLN A 24 -10.17 2.33 6.35
CA GLN A 24 -11.13 3.37 6.02
C GLN A 24 -12.28 2.84 5.17
N LYS A 25 -12.01 1.80 4.37
CA LYS A 25 -13.03 1.17 3.54
C LYS A 25 -13.91 0.19 4.34
N GLY A 26 -13.60 0.00 5.62
CA GLY A 26 -14.40 -0.84 6.50
C GLY A 26 -13.85 -2.24 6.73
N TYR A 27 -12.69 -2.56 6.17
CA TYR A 27 -12.09 -3.88 6.34
C TYR A 27 -11.14 -3.88 7.52
N THR A 28 -11.48 -4.60 8.57
CA THR A 28 -10.61 -4.76 9.74
C THR A 28 -9.52 -5.80 9.48
N SER A 29 -9.75 -6.72 8.54
CA SER A 29 -8.86 -7.83 8.24
C SER A 29 -8.31 -7.71 6.83
N HIS A 30 -6.99 -7.91 6.68
CA HIS A 30 -6.39 -7.96 5.35
C HIS A 30 -6.90 -9.18 4.56
N GLU A 31 -7.25 -10.24 5.26
CA GLU A 31 -7.75 -11.47 4.64
C GLU A 31 -9.09 -11.25 3.94
N ASP A 32 -10.01 -10.57 4.62
CA ASP A 32 -11.33 -10.26 4.05
C ASP A 32 -11.19 -9.34 2.84
N PHE A 33 -10.32 -8.34 2.94
CA PHE A 33 -10.10 -7.42 1.82
C PHE A 33 -9.53 -8.18 0.61
N ALA A 34 -8.53 -9.01 0.84
CA ALA A 34 -7.90 -9.79 -0.23
C ALA A 34 -8.92 -10.73 -0.88
N PHE A 35 -9.73 -11.39 -0.07
CA PHE A 35 -10.75 -12.30 -0.57
C PHE A 35 -11.77 -11.57 -1.45
N ASP A 36 -12.30 -10.47 -0.96
CA ASP A 36 -13.33 -9.71 -1.68
C ASP A 36 -12.82 -9.12 -2.99
N HIS A 37 -11.54 -8.82 -3.06
CA HIS A 37 -10.94 -8.20 -4.25
C HIS A 37 -10.10 -9.18 -5.08
N ASP A 38 -10.22 -10.47 -4.78
CA ASP A 38 -9.56 -11.52 -5.54
C ASP A 38 -8.05 -11.35 -5.63
N ILE A 39 -7.44 -11.09 -4.48
CA ILE A 39 -5.98 -10.94 -4.35
C ILE A 39 -5.46 -12.09 -3.49
N PRO A 40 -4.36 -12.75 -3.88
CA PRO A 40 -3.77 -13.79 -3.02
C PRO A 40 -3.44 -13.21 -1.64
N ARG A 41 -3.96 -13.85 -0.60
CA ARG A 41 -3.89 -13.36 0.78
C ARG A 41 -2.47 -13.08 1.24
N VAL A 42 -1.55 -14.03 1.04
CA VAL A 42 -0.17 -13.89 1.50
C VAL A 42 0.53 -12.75 0.77
N GLN A 43 0.30 -12.64 -0.54
CA GLN A 43 0.88 -11.57 -1.34
C GLN A 43 0.41 -10.19 -0.85
N TYR A 44 -0.88 -10.06 -0.60
CA TYR A 44 -1.43 -8.80 -0.12
C TYR A 44 -0.88 -8.43 1.26
N TRP A 45 -0.79 -9.42 2.16
CA TRP A 45 -0.22 -9.22 3.49
C TRP A 45 1.21 -8.71 3.42
N ARG A 46 2.02 -9.30 2.52
CA ARG A 46 3.41 -8.86 2.35
C ARG A 46 3.50 -7.43 1.85
N ILE A 47 2.58 -7.03 0.98
CA ILE A 47 2.54 -5.66 0.49
C ILE A 47 2.24 -4.69 1.64
N GLU A 48 1.24 -5.00 2.47
CA GLU A 48 0.91 -4.14 3.60
C GLU A 48 2.05 -4.03 4.62
N LYS A 49 2.82 -5.10 4.78
CA LYS A 49 3.94 -5.12 5.72
C LYS A 49 5.23 -4.56 5.14
N GLY A 50 5.23 -4.15 3.89
CA GLY A 50 6.41 -3.62 3.24
C GLY A 50 7.48 -4.66 3.01
N ARG A 51 7.11 -5.93 2.91
CA ARG A 51 8.05 -7.05 2.80
C ARG A 51 8.25 -7.54 1.37
N THR A 52 7.66 -6.87 0.40
CA THR A 52 7.83 -7.24 -1.00
C THR A 52 7.94 -5.98 -1.84
N ASN A 53 8.71 -6.08 -2.90
CA ASN A 53 8.82 -5.02 -3.88
C ASN A 53 7.59 -5.08 -4.79
N VAL A 54 6.57 -4.31 -4.42
CA VAL A 54 5.30 -4.31 -5.15
C VAL A 54 5.51 -3.78 -6.57
N THR A 55 4.97 -4.48 -7.56
CA THR A 55 5.06 -4.01 -8.94
C THR A 55 4.13 -2.82 -9.16
N MET A 56 4.47 -1.99 -10.14
CA MET A 56 3.60 -0.86 -10.50
C MET A 56 2.23 -1.37 -10.94
N LYS A 57 2.18 -2.48 -11.66
CA LYS A 57 0.91 -3.08 -12.08
C LYS A 57 0.03 -3.44 -10.88
N SER A 58 0.60 -4.08 -9.88
CA SER A 58 -0.13 -4.45 -8.65
C SER A 58 -0.56 -3.21 -7.88
N LEU A 59 0.31 -2.22 -7.79
CA LEU A 59 -0.01 -0.98 -7.08
C LEU A 59 -1.17 -0.26 -7.76
N VAL A 60 -1.14 -0.12 -9.08
CA VAL A 60 -2.22 0.52 -9.83
C VAL A 60 -3.54 -0.21 -9.60
N ARG A 61 -3.51 -1.55 -9.59
CA ARG A 61 -4.70 -2.36 -9.33
C ARG A 61 -5.27 -2.09 -7.93
N LEU A 62 -4.41 -2.05 -6.92
CA LEU A 62 -4.83 -1.78 -5.54
C LEU A 62 -5.40 -0.38 -5.41
N LEU A 63 -4.74 0.60 -6.01
CA LEU A 63 -5.19 1.99 -5.94
C LEU A 63 -6.53 2.19 -6.66
N ALA A 64 -6.78 1.45 -7.74
CA ALA A 64 -8.06 1.49 -8.43
C ALA A 64 -9.21 1.06 -7.50
N ILE A 65 -8.97 0.08 -6.64
CA ILE A 65 -9.97 -0.34 -5.64
C ILE A 65 -10.34 0.83 -4.74
N HIS A 66 -9.36 1.66 -4.39
CA HIS A 66 -9.56 2.82 -3.53
C HIS A 66 -9.89 4.08 -4.32
N LYS A 67 -10.06 3.98 -5.64
CA LYS A 67 -10.39 5.11 -6.54
C LYS A 67 -9.35 6.21 -6.46
N LEU A 68 -8.08 5.83 -6.38
CA LEU A 68 -6.95 6.76 -6.34
C LEU A 68 -6.06 6.57 -7.55
N THR A 69 -5.52 7.68 -8.04
CA THR A 69 -4.42 7.62 -9.01
C THR A 69 -3.09 7.43 -8.27
N VAL A 70 -2.07 7.00 -8.99
CA VAL A 70 -0.72 6.88 -8.42
C VAL A 70 -0.24 8.23 -7.90
N GLU A 71 -0.50 9.29 -8.65
CA GLU A 71 -0.11 10.64 -8.25
C GLU A 71 -0.78 11.09 -6.96
N GLU A 72 -2.08 10.83 -6.83
CA GLU A 72 -2.82 11.15 -5.62
C GLU A 72 -2.27 10.40 -4.42
N PHE A 73 -1.97 9.13 -4.62
CA PHE A 73 -1.45 8.28 -3.55
C PHE A 73 -0.10 8.78 -3.05
N PHE A 74 0.85 9.02 -3.96
CA PHE A 74 2.18 9.48 -3.56
C PHE A 74 2.18 10.91 -3.06
N SER A 75 1.26 11.74 -3.55
CA SER A 75 1.07 13.09 -3.01
C SER A 75 0.63 13.02 -1.55
N ALA A 76 -0.29 12.12 -1.21
CA ALA A 76 -0.73 11.93 0.17
C ALA A 76 0.41 11.45 1.05
N LEU A 77 1.22 10.50 0.57
CA LEU A 77 2.40 10.04 1.31
C LEU A 77 3.38 11.16 1.57
N HIS A 78 3.61 11.99 0.58
CA HIS A 78 4.53 13.13 0.71
C HIS A 78 4.05 14.12 1.78
N LYS A 79 2.77 14.44 1.77
CA LYS A 79 2.18 15.35 2.75
C LYS A 79 2.29 14.80 4.17
N GLU A 80 2.03 13.53 4.36
CA GLU A 80 2.15 12.89 5.66
C GLU A 80 3.59 12.91 6.16
N SER A 81 4.55 12.65 5.27
CA SER A 81 5.97 12.68 5.60
C SER A 81 6.41 14.06 6.08
N ARG A 82 5.84 15.13 5.52
CA ARG A 82 6.20 16.50 5.89
C ARG A 82 5.64 16.94 7.22
N ARG A 83 4.67 16.24 7.76
CA ARG A 83 4.06 16.57 9.06
C ARG A 83 4.89 16.09 10.25
N GLN A 84 5.89 15.28 10.00
CA GLN A 84 6.72 14.71 11.07
C GLN A 84 7.94 15.60 11.36
#